data_990a90cfe5788fa6ea2658d451f15c67
#
_entry.id   990a90cfe5788fa6ea2658d451f15c67
#
_cell.length_a   1.000
_cell.length_b   1.000
_cell.length_c   1.000
_cell.angle_alpha   90.00
_cell.angle_beta   90.00
_cell.angle_gamma   90.00
#
_symmetry.space_group_name_H-M   'P 1'
#
loop_
_entity.id
_entity.type
_entity.pdbx_description
1 polymer ?
#
loop_
_entity_poly.entity_id
_entity_poly.type
_entity_poly.pdbx_seq_one_letter_code
_entity_poly.pdbx_strand_id
1 'polypeptide(L)'
;MKVTLEKLGITASYSRPRVSNDNPFSEALFRTCKYRPNWPNKGFATKAEAQAWVKSFAGWYNREHLHSAIRFVTPDARHAGLEHATLANRASLYANARAQNPDRWSGKTRNWQPVGPVWLNPERDASAPETRDAA
;
A
#
# COMPACT_ATOMS: atom_id res chain seq x y z
N MET A 1 14.61 -23.99 3.99
CA MET A 1 13.65 -22.98 3.49
C MET A 1 13.81 -22.67 1.99
N LYS A 2 15.01 -22.36 1.44
CA LYS A 2 15.17 -22.09 -0.02
C LYS A 2 14.63 -23.22 -0.90
N VAL A 3 15.06 -24.46 -0.65
CA VAL A 3 14.62 -25.67 -1.40
C VAL A 3 13.08 -25.85 -1.38
N THR A 4 12.43 -25.48 -0.28
CA THR A 4 10.95 -25.58 -0.17
C THR A 4 10.27 -24.55 -1.06
N LEU A 5 10.79 -23.30 -1.11
CA LEU A 5 10.27 -22.25 -1.96
C LEU A 5 10.44 -22.60 -3.44
N GLU A 6 11.62 -23.11 -3.83
CA GLU A 6 11.88 -23.57 -5.20
C GLU A 6 10.91 -24.68 -5.64
N LYS A 7 10.66 -25.67 -4.79
CA LYS A 7 9.68 -26.74 -5.05
C LYS A 7 8.25 -26.25 -5.23
N LEU A 8 7.92 -25.11 -4.62
CA LEU A 8 6.61 -24.44 -4.74
C LEU A 8 6.56 -23.43 -5.88
N GLY A 9 7.62 -23.30 -6.67
CA GLY A 9 7.71 -22.32 -7.76
C GLY A 9 7.76 -20.87 -7.26
N ILE A 10 8.16 -20.65 -6.00
CA ILE A 10 8.22 -19.32 -5.38
C ILE A 10 9.64 -18.78 -5.50
N THR A 11 9.80 -17.67 -6.22
CA THR A 11 11.07 -16.94 -6.29
C THR A 11 11.29 -16.16 -5.00
N ALA A 12 12.41 -16.41 -4.32
CA ALA A 12 12.77 -15.68 -3.12
C ALA A 12 13.37 -14.32 -3.48
N SER A 13 12.85 -13.24 -2.87
CA SER A 13 13.39 -11.89 -2.96
C SER A 13 14.01 -11.50 -1.63
N TYR A 14 15.22 -10.97 -1.67
CA TYR A 14 15.98 -10.60 -0.47
C TYR A 14 16.36 -9.12 -0.53
N SER A 15 16.37 -8.47 0.63
CA SER A 15 16.95 -7.15 0.78
C SER A 15 18.48 -7.22 0.57
N ARG A 16 19.06 -6.18 -0.01
CA ARG A 16 20.50 -6.07 -0.15
C ARG A 16 21.16 -5.94 1.22
N PRO A 17 22.34 -6.51 1.42
CA PRO A 17 23.07 -6.36 2.68
C PRO A 17 23.28 -4.87 3.02
N ARG A 18 22.96 -4.48 4.26
CA ARG A 18 23.11 -3.12 4.81
C ARG A 18 22.30 -2.02 4.11
N VAL A 19 21.25 -2.36 3.38
CA VAL A 19 20.33 -1.39 2.78
C VAL A 19 19.01 -1.44 3.52
N SER A 20 18.75 -0.45 4.37
CA SER A 20 17.57 -0.42 5.24
C SER A 20 16.26 -0.15 4.49
N ASN A 21 16.32 0.53 3.36
CA ASN A 21 15.12 0.92 2.59
C ASN A 21 14.72 -0.07 1.48
N ASP A 22 15.28 -1.27 1.47
CA ASP A 22 14.90 -2.31 0.51
C ASP A 22 13.58 -3.01 0.85
N ASN A 23 12.99 -2.71 2.01
CA ASN A 23 11.73 -3.31 2.43
C ASN A 23 10.68 -2.29 2.93
N PRO A 24 10.45 -1.18 2.20
CA PRO A 24 9.59 -0.10 2.67
C PRO A 24 8.12 -0.54 2.82
N PHE A 25 7.68 -1.52 2.04
CA PHE A 25 6.29 -2.03 2.10
C PHE A 25 6.01 -2.76 3.42
N SER A 26 6.91 -3.63 3.86
CA SER A 26 6.78 -4.31 5.15
C SER A 26 6.86 -3.33 6.32
N GLU A 27 7.78 -2.37 6.25
CA GLU A 27 7.91 -1.33 7.28
C GLU A 27 6.65 -0.47 7.39
N ALA A 28 6.06 -0.06 6.26
CA ALA A 28 4.81 0.68 6.24
C ALA A 28 3.65 -0.14 6.82
N LEU A 29 3.58 -1.45 6.51
CA LEU A 29 2.58 -2.34 7.08
C LEU A 29 2.75 -2.48 8.60
N PHE A 30 3.97 -2.73 9.08
CA PHE A 30 4.26 -2.82 10.52
C PHE A 30 3.97 -1.51 11.24
N ARG A 31 4.27 -0.38 10.62
CA ARG A 31 3.90 0.93 11.18
C ARG A 31 2.38 1.02 11.32
N THR A 32 1.61 0.74 10.26
CA THR A 32 0.14 0.76 10.31
C THR A 32 -0.40 -0.16 11.39
N CYS A 33 0.19 -1.35 11.55
CA CYS A 33 -0.16 -2.31 12.58
C CYS A 33 0.06 -1.75 14.00
N LYS A 34 1.24 -1.20 14.28
CA LYS A 34 1.63 -0.67 15.59
C LYS A 34 0.88 0.60 16.00
N TYR A 35 0.45 1.41 15.04
CA TYR A 35 -0.27 2.66 15.32
C TYR A 35 -1.80 2.48 15.33
N ARG A 36 -2.30 1.26 15.28
CA ARG A 36 -3.74 1.01 15.51
C ARG A 36 -4.10 1.32 16.96
N PRO A 37 -5.25 1.99 17.21
CA PRO A 37 -5.69 2.32 18.57
C PRO A 37 -5.84 1.11 19.49
N ASN A 38 -6.13 -0.07 18.94
CA ASN A 38 -6.28 -1.32 19.66
C ASN A 38 -5.00 -2.17 19.71
N TRP A 39 -3.84 -1.60 19.35
CA TRP A 39 -2.56 -2.27 19.53
C TRP A 39 -2.24 -2.38 21.03
N PRO A 40 -1.92 -3.57 21.55
CA PRO A 40 -1.64 -3.74 22.97
C PRO A 40 -0.26 -3.19 23.34
N ASN A 41 -0.22 -2.10 24.11
CA ASN A 41 1.03 -1.44 24.51
C ASN A 41 1.97 -2.33 25.34
N LYS A 42 1.41 -3.33 26.05
CA LYS A 42 2.17 -4.29 26.89
C LYS A 42 2.46 -5.61 26.16
N GLY A 43 2.10 -5.71 24.87
CA GLY A 43 2.16 -6.97 24.11
C GLY A 43 0.94 -7.86 24.38
N PHE A 44 0.97 -9.08 23.86
CA PHE A 44 -0.10 -10.07 23.98
C PHE A 44 0.22 -11.05 25.11
N ALA A 45 -0.76 -11.35 25.95
CA ALA A 45 -0.57 -12.29 27.05
C ALA A 45 -0.43 -13.74 26.55
N THR A 46 -1.10 -14.08 25.45
CA THR A 46 -1.07 -15.43 24.87
C THR A 46 -0.93 -15.40 23.35
N LYS A 47 -0.47 -16.51 22.81
CA LYS A 47 -0.43 -16.72 21.34
C LYS A 47 -1.83 -16.64 20.72
N ALA A 48 -2.85 -17.16 21.38
CA ALA A 48 -4.23 -17.14 20.92
C ALA A 48 -4.76 -15.71 20.80
N GLU A 49 -4.48 -14.86 21.77
CA GLU A 49 -4.81 -13.44 21.74
C GLU A 49 -4.12 -12.72 20.58
N ALA A 50 -2.83 -12.95 20.38
CA ALA A 50 -2.08 -12.40 19.25
C ALA A 50 -2.67 -12.83 17.90
N GLN A 51 -3.02 -14.10 17.76
CA GLN A 51 -3.64 -14.62 16.52
C GLN A 51 -5.01 -14.00 16.26
N ALA A 52 -5.85 -13.85 17.29
CA ALA A 52 -7.16 -13.23 17.17
C ALA A 52 -7.02 -11.75 16.75
N TRP A 53 -6.10 -11.02 17.37
CA TRP A 53 -5.82 -9.64 17.02
C TRP A 53 -5.33 -9.49 15.57
N VAL A 54 -4.35 -10.30 15.14
CA VAL A 54 -3.82 -10.29 13.77
C VAL A 54 -4.91 -10.61 12.74
N LYS A 55 -5.78 -11.57 13.03
CA LYS A 55 -6.93 -11.89 12.16
C LYS A 55 -7.87 -10.69 12.01
N SER A 56 -8.18 -10.01 13.12
CA SER A 56 -9.00 -8.79 13.10
C SER A 56 -8.30 -7.66 12.32
N PHE A 57 -7.01 -7.43 12.57
CA PHE A 57 -6.21 -6.45 11.86
C PHE A 57 -6.18 -6.71 10.35
N ALA A 58 -5.91 -7.94 9.93
CA ALA A 58 -5.87 -8.32 8.52
C ALA A 58 -7.24 -8.11 7.83
N GLY A 59 -8.32 -8.45 8.52
CA GLY A 59 -9.67 -8.21 8.03
C GLY A 59 -9.98 -6.73 7.82
N TRP A 60 -9.64 -5.90 8.79
CA TRP A 60 -9.77 -4.45 8.68
C TRP A 60 -8.87 -3.88 7.59
N TYR A 61 -7.58 -4.27 7.56
CA TYR A 61 -6.61 -3.75 6.61
C TYR A 61 -7.04 -4.02 5.15
N ASN A 62 -7.51 -5.23 4.89
CA ASN A 62 -7.88 -5.61 3.53
C ASN A 62 -9.21 -5.02 3.07
N ARG A 63 -10.21 -4.88 3.97
CA ARG A 63 -11.58 -4.53 3.60
C ARG A 63 -12.00 -3.10 3.91
N GLU A 64 -11.33 -2.45 4.87
CA GLU A 64 -11.76 -1.12 5.34
C GLU A 64 -10.68 -0.05 5.20
N HIS A 65 -9.41 -0.42 5.37
CA HIS A 65 -8.30 0.54 5.29
C HIS A 65 -8.12 1.08 3.87
N LEU A 66 -8.26 2.40 3.73
CA LEU A 66 -8.05 3.10 2.46
C LEU A 66 -6.57 3.44 2.28
N HIS A 67 -5.87 2.64 1.49
CA HIS A 67 -4.43 2.71 1.34
C HIS A 67 -4.02 3.82 0.35
N SER A 68 -3.24 4.81 0.81
CA SER A 68 -2.85 5.98 0.00
C SER A 68 -2.05 5.62 -1.26
N ALA A 69 -1.14 4.64 -1.18
CA ALA A 69 -0.33 4.21 -2.31
C ALA A 69 -1.14 3.60 -3.47
N ILE A 70 -2.35 3.09 -3.20
CA ILE A 70 -3.29 2.60 -4.21
C ILE A 70 -4.50 3.52 -4.39
N ARG A 71 -4.30 4.82 -4.24
CA ARG A 71 -5.32 5.86 -4.45
C ARG A 71 -6.52 5.79 -3.51
N PHE A 72 -6.29 5.42 -2.24
CA PHE A 72 -7.33 5.33 -1.21
C PHE A 72 -8.47 4.38 -1.54
N VAL A 73 -8.17 3.26 -2.15
CA VAL A 73 -9.05 2.09 -2.22
C VAL A 73 -8.58 1.05 -1.21
N THR A 74 -9.42 0.05 -0.93
CA THR A 74 -9.01 -1.06 -0.07
C THR A 74 -8.17 -2.07 -0.84
N PRO A 75 -7.25 -2.81 -0.19
CA PRO A 75 -6.52 -3.89 -0.83
C PRO A 75 -7.41 -4.92 -1.52
N ASP A 76 -8.53 -5.33 -0.88
CA ASP A 76 -9.47 -6.29 -1.48
C ASP A 76 -10.12 -5.72 -2.75
N ALA A 77 -10.54 -4.45 -2.76
CA ALA A 77 -11.10 -3.82 -3.96
C ALA A 77 -10.06 -3.76 -5.09
N ARG A 78 -8.81 -3.46 -4.76
CA ARG A 78 -7.70 -3.46 -5.73
C ARG A 78 -7.43 -4.86 -6.27
N HIS A 79 -7.38 -5.86 -5.42
CA HIS A 79 -7.12 -7.25 -5.80
C HIS A 79 -8.23 -7.83 -6.68
N ALA A 80 -9.47 -7.44 -6.42
CA ALA A 80 -10.64 -7.85 -7.20
C ALA A 80 -10.86 -7.02 -8.48
N GLY A 81 -10.03 -6.00 -8.76
CA GLY A 81 -10.19 -5.11 -9.92
C GLY A 81 -11.40 -4.16 -9.82
N LEU A 82 -11.96 -4.00 -8.62
CA LEU A 82 -13.14 -3.16 -8.39
C LEU A 82 -12.80 -1.66 -8.22
N GLU A 83 -11.53 -1.31 -8.13
CA GLU A 83 -11.08 0.06 -7.94
C GLU A 83 -11.40 0.99 -9.09
N HIS A 84 -11.49 0.48 -10.33
CA HIS A 84 -11.70 1.29 -11.52
C HIS A 84 -12.94 2.17 -11.45
N ALA A 85 -14.08 1.59 -11.07
CA ALA A 85 -15.33 2.33 -10.93
C ALA A 85 -15.24 3.40 -9.83
N THR A 86 -14.63 3.07 -8.68
CA THR A 86 -14.43 4.00 -7.57
C THR A 86 -13.55 5.18 -7.97
N LEU A 87 -12.44 4.91 -8.67
CA LEU A 87 -11.50 5.93 -9.10
C LEU A 87 -12.07 6.82 -10.21
N ALA A 88 -12.80 6.26 -11.15
CA ALA A 88 -13.51 7.00 -12.20
C ALA A 88 -14.56 7.95 -11.58
N ASN A 89 -15.34 7.47 -10.63
CA ASN A 89 -16.32 8.31 -9.92
C ASN A 89 -15.65 9.47 -9.16
N ARG A 90 -14.53 9.21 -8.48
CA ARG A 90 -13.75 10.26 -7.82
C ARG A 90 -13.20 11.29 -8.81
N ALA A 91 -12.67 10.83 -9.94
CA ALA A 91 -12.18 11.73 -11.00
C ALA A 91 -13.30 12.67 -11.48
N SER A 92 -14.47 12.13 -11.78
CA SER A 92 -15.65 12.91 -12.21
C SER A 92 -16.11 13.90 -11.13
N LEU A 93 -16.17 13.46 -9.87
CA LEU A 93 -16.56 14.32 -8.74
C LEU A 93 -15.61 15.52 -8.59
N TYR A 94 -14.30 15.29 -8.67
CA TYR A 94 -13.30 16.36 -8.59
C TYR A 94 -13.34 17.29 -9.80
N ALA A 95 -13.55 16.74 -11.00
CA ALA A 95 -13.72 17.55 -12.21
C ALA A 95 -14.95 18.47 -12.12
N ASN A 96 -16.09 17.93 -11.68
CA ASN A 96 -17.31 18.69 -11.50
C ASN A 96 -17.17 19.76 -10.41
N ALA A 97 -16.58 19.42 -9.26
CA ALA A 97 -16.34 20.38 -8.19
C ALA A 97 -15.43 21.55 -8.63
N ARG A 98 -14.41 21.25 -9.45
CA ARG A 98 -13.54 22.29 -10.05
C ARG A 98 -14.30 23.14 -11.05
N ALA A 99 -15.13 22.57 -11.89
CA ALA A 99 -15.92 23.32 -12.86
C ALA A 99 -16.89 24.29 -12.19
N GLN A 100 -17.49 23.86 -11.06
CA GLN A 100 -18.42 24.70 -10.30
C GLN A 100 -17.73 25.83 -9.52
N ASN A 101 -16.49 25.64 -9.08
CA ASN A 101 -15.76 26.59 -8.25
C ASN A 101 -14.29 26.70 -8.70
N PRO A 102 -13.99 27.22 -9.90
CA PRO A 102 -12.64 27.22 -10.46
C PRO A 102 -11.62 27.98 -9.59
N ASP A 103 -12.04 29.07 -8.96
CA ASP A 103 -11.17 29.94 -8.14
C ASP A 103 -10.63 29.28 -6.86
N ARG A 104 -11.23 28.14 -6.47
CA ARG A 104 -10.76 27.34 -5.33
C ARG A 104 -9.56 26.45 -5.67
N TRP A 105 -9.16 26.38 -6.94
CA TRP A 105 -8.16 25.44 -7.42
C TRP A 105 -6.97 26.17 -8.04
N SER A 106 -5.86 26.19 -7.34
CA SER A 106 -4.60 26.78 -7.84
C SER A 106 -3.84 25.91 -8.84
N GLY A 107 -4.26 24.66 -9.05
CA GLY A 107 -3.55 23.71 -9.91
C GLY A 107 -4.44 22.57 -10.41
N LYS A 108 -3.82 21.49 -10.84
CA LYS A 108 -4.52 20.28 -11.31
C LYS A 108 -5.22 19.58 -10.14
N THR A 109 -6.31 18.86 -10.42
CA THR A 109 -6.95 17.97 -9.47
C THR A 109 -6.04 16.77 -9.18
N ARG A 110 -6.30 16.05 -8.06
CA ARG A 110 -5.56 14.83 -7.74
C ARG A 110 -5.66 13.80 -8.88
N ASN A 111 -4.54 13.14 -9.15
CA ASN A 111 -4.54 12.03 -10.10
C ASN A 111 -5.23 10.80 -9.52
N TRP A 112 -6.38 10.41 -10.10
CA TRP A 112 -7.17 9.25 -9.74
C TRP A 112 -6.98 8.06 -10.70
N GLN A 113 -5.98 8.11 -11.58
CA GLN A 113 -5.67 6.95 -12.43
C GLN A 113 -5.22 5.76 -11.57
N PRO A 114 -5.65 4.54 -11.91
CA PRO A 114 -5.17 3.34 -11.21
C PRO A 114 -3.65 3.28 -11.20
N VAL A 115 -3.10 2.80 -10.09
CA VAL A 115 -1.65 2.53 -10.00
C VAL A 115 -1.35 1.26 -10.79
N GLY A 116 -0.31 1.27 -11.62
CA GLY A 116 0.15 0.10 -12.36
C GLY A 116 0.72 -1.01 -11.45
N PRO A 117 1.34 -2.04 -12.02
CA PRO A 117 2.05 -3.06 -11.26
C PRO A 117 3.11 -2.44 -10.36
N VAL A 118 3.22 -2.95 -9.13
CA VAL A 118 4.25 -2.55 -8.17
C VAL A 118 5.18 -3.74 -7.97
N TRP A 119 6.45 -3.54 -8.23
CA TRP A 119 7.48 -4.56 -8.09
C TRP A 119 8.11 -4.47 -6.70
N LEU A 120 8.27 -5.60 -6.04
CA LEU A 120 9.08 -5.70 -4.84
C LEU A 120 10.56 -5.78 -5.26
N ASN A 121 11.37 -4.86 -4.75
CA ASN A 121 12.81 -4.79 -5.05
C ASN A 121 13.09 -4.85 -6.57
N PRO A 122 12.56 -3.91 -7.37
CA PRO A 122 12.85 -3.89 -8.79
C PRO A 122 14.36 -3.77 -9.03
N GLU A 123 14.89 -4.53 -9.97
CA GLU A 123 16.25 -4.31 -10.44
C GLU A 123 16.35 -2.87 -10.94
N ARG A 124 17.26 -2.10 -10.36
CA ARG A 124 17.53 -0.76 -10.87
C ARG A 124 18.38 -0.92 -12.11
N ASP A 125 17.84 -0.56 -13.26
CA ASP A 125 18.65 -0.36 -14.45
C ASP A 125 19.72 0.68 -14.12
N ALA A 126 20.97 0.29 -14.19
CA ALA A 126 22.12 1.14 -13.89
C ALA A 126 22.22 2.39 -14.80
N SER A 127 21.32 2.52 -15.78
CA SER A 127 21.23 3.60 -16.77
C SER A 127 20.09 4.61 -16.53
N ALA A 128 19.23 4.41 -15.53
CA ALA A 128 18.15 5.36 -15.25
C ALA A 128 18.69 6.57 -14.46
N PRO A 129 18.56 7.83 -14.95
CA PRO A 129 18.93 8.99 -14.17
C PRO A 129 18.09 9.05 -12.89
N GLU A 130 18.75 9.30 -11.76
CA GLU A 130 18.08 9.53 -10.47
C GLU A 130 17.15 10.75 -10.59
N THR A 131 15.88 10.53 -10.82
CA THR A 131 14.87 11.55 -10.54
C THR A 131 14.73 11.63 -9.02
N ARG A 132 15.48 12.55 -8.42
CA ARG A 132 15.24 13.04 -7.07
C ARG A 132 13.95 13.85 -7.10
N ASP A 133 12.82 13.21 -6.93
CA ASP A 133 11.61 13.91 -6.50
C ASP A 133 11.73 14.14 -5.00
N ALA A 134 12.13 15.37 -4.67
CA ALA A 134 12.16 15.89 -3.33
C ALA A 134 10.75 16.09 -2.79
N ALA A 135 10.56 15.63 -1.56
CA ALA A 135 9.60 15.96 -0.50
C ALA A 135 8.11 16.03 -0.87
#